data_bfe7cb2f4bb8320fefa42cc43a2fe5b6
#
_entry.id   bfe7cb2f4bb8320fefa42cc43a2fe5b6
#
_cell.length_a   1.000
_cell.length_b   1.000
_cell.length_c   1.000
_cell.angle_alpha   90.00
_cell.angle_beta   90.00
_cell.angle_gamma   90.00
#
_symmetry.space_group_name_H-M   'P 1'
#
loop_
_entity.id
_entity.type
_entity.pdbx_description
1 polymer ?
#
loop_
_entity_poly.entity_id
_entity_poly.type
_entity_poly.pdbx_seq_one_letter_code
_entity_poly.pdbx_strand_id
1 'polypeptide(L)'
;SVDFGKVFRTSAQQRTVLLSNNGKAALQVAGVTVKNGKFTLAEEMKAAFSVPAGQGKDIVVTLPTAEKGTVEDVLVITYQDGTTKEIPLKAEVIGNPTWKSSPESLEVETPYGTNVEKTIQVTNEGDENLTFSAEPASWYTASDQETTGKSTVDYVFKSKLDGFDVPYKWIDITNDYTEHMPYAYYIDKTDFKKVELPFEFPFYGKKYKSMYIYNTGFVSFDAPVEDYKQFPEPPASLPTTETFYTNIICPFWGNHSMNTPSSDGVYYKAKDDEVIVSYMNYGNTMMQGMNFEVILRKDGSFKFQYNVDPDGFQLGVFGLCGIMDHSGTRGITPSDMYITDGNTVEFTPYK
;
A
#
# COMPACT_ATOMS: atom_id res chain seq x y z
N SER A 1 -36.41 10.46 13.18
CA SER A 1 -35.26 10.99 13.93
C SER A 1 -33.99 10.71 13.15
N VAL A 2 -33.01 11.59 13.31
CA VAL A 2 -31.66 11.41 12.78
C VAL A 2 -30.73 11.23 13.98
N ASP A 3 -30.14 10.04 14.08
CA ASP A 3 -29.20 9.73 15.13
C ASP A 3 -27.77 9.70 14.53
N PHE A 4 -26.88 10.51 15.08
CA PHE A 4 -25.47 10.57 14.69
C PHE A 4 -24.64 9.48 15.39
N GLY A 5 -25.22 8.83 16.41
CA GLY A 5 -24.52 7.86 17.24
C GLY A 5 -23.46 8.50 18.12
N LYS A 6 -22.41 7.72 18.44
CA LYS A 6 -21.24 8.21 19.17
C LYS A 6 -20.29 8.93 18.21
N VAL A 7 -19.94 10.17 18.54
CA VAL A 7 -19.03 11.00 17.72
C VAL A 7 -17.97 11.63 18.63
N PHE A 8 -16.74 11.74 18.11
CA PHE A 8 -15.68 12.41 18.85
C PHE A 8 -15.86 13.92 18.85
N ARG A 9 -15.62 14.56 19.99
CA ARG A 9 -15.84 16.01 20.17
C ARG A 9 -15.03 16.91 19.21
N THR A 10 -13.93 16.41 18.65
CA THR A 10 -13.05 17.17 17.75
C THR A 10 -13.36 17.01 16.27
N SER A 11 -14.34 16.21 15.89
CA SER A 11 -14.68 15.97 14.49
C SER A 11 -16.12 16.34 14.19
N ALA A 12 -16.32 17.30 13.26
CA ALA A 12 -17.65 17.58 12.73
C ALA A 12 -18.17 16.35 11.96
N GLN A 13 -19.44 16.04 12.12
CA GLN A 13 -20.10 14.90 11.49
C GLN A 13 -21.31 15.35 10.67
N GLN A 14 -21.59 14.66 9.58
CA GLN A 14 -22.72 14.96 8.72
C GLN A 14 -23.66 13.77 8.56
N ARG A 15 -24.94 14.07 8.42
CA ARG A 15 -25.98 13.13 8.04
C ARG A 15 -26.91 13.79 7.03
N THR A 16 -27.39 12.99 6.09
CA THR A 16 -28.30 13.44 5.03
C THR A 16 -29.72 13.01 5.37
N VAL A 17 -30.64 13.94 5.29
CA VAL A 17 -32.10 13.71 5.36
C VAL A 17 -32.66 13.89 3.95
N LEU A 18 -33.20 12.84 3.37
CA LEU A 18 -33.87 12.92 2.08
C LEU A 18 -35.31 13.42 2.27
N LEU A 19 -35.63 14.59 1.73
CA LEU A 19 -36.97 15.10 1.59
C LEU A 19 -37.57 14.63 0.27
N SER A 20 -38.42 13.60 0.28
CA SER A 20 -39.05 13.03 -0.91
C SER A 20 -40.44 13.64 -1.13
N ASN A 21 -40.74 14.03 -2.37
CA ASN A 21 -42.06 14.44 -2.81
C ASN A 21 -42.76 13.31 -3.58
N ASN A 22 -43.59 12.55 -2.91
CA ASN A 22 -44.38 11.45 -3.50
C ASN A 22 -45.72 11.93 -4.08
N GLY A 23 -45.98 13.24 -4.06
CA GLY A 23 -47.19 13.86 -4.60
C GLY A 23 -47.15 14.02 -6.12
N LYS A 24 -48.24 14.52 -6.69
CA LYS A 24 -48.40 14.81 -8.12
C LYS A 24 -48.08 16.27 -8.49
N ALA A 25 -47.84 17.12 -7.53
CA ALA A 25 -47.48 18.53 -7.71
C ALA A 25 -46.16 18.82 -7.00
N ALA A 26 -45.49 19.90 -7.38
CA ALA A 26 -44.27 20.33 -6.73
C ALA A 26 -44.50 20.71 -5.28
N LEU A 27 -43.68 20.16 -4.38
CA LEU A 27 -43.70 20.50 -2.96
C LEU A 27 -42.95 21.81 -2.75
N GLN A 28 -43.62 22.81 -2.20
CA GLN A 28 -43.05 24.16 -1.93
C GLN A 28 -42.55 24.22 -0.51
N VAL A 29 -41.27 24.44 -0.31
CA VAL A 29 -40.63 24.59 1.01
C VAL A 29 -40.25 26.03 1.22
N ALA A 30 -40.64 26.62 2.32
CA ALA A 30 -40.30 28.00 2.70
C ALA A 30 -38.87 28.09 3.25
N GLY A 31 -38.37 27.01 3.84
CA GLY A 31 -37.01 26.90 4.35
C GLY A 31 -36.86 25.78 5.35
N VAL A 32 -35.62 25.46 5.68
CA VAL A 32 -35.27 24.47 6.68
C VAL A 32 -34.38 25.11 7.73
N THR A 33 -34.68 24.87 9.00
CA THR A 33 -33.96 25.44 10.15
C THR A 33 -33.67 24.37 11.21
N VAL A 34 -32.76 24.68 12.12
CA VAL A 34 -32.49 23.90 13.33
C VAL A 34 -32.93 24.72 14.52
N LYS A 35 -33.76 24.16 15.38
CA LYS A 35 -34.52 24.88 16.39
C LYS A 35 -33.67 25.60 17.45
N ASN A 36 -32.63 24.92 17.95
CA ASN A 36 -31.76 25.43 19.01
C ASN A 36 -30.34 25.76 18.53
N GLY A 37 -30.07 25.56 17.25
CA GLY A 37 -28.77 25.88 16.63
C GLY A 37 -27.60 25.00 17.04
N LYS A 38 -27.86 23.83 17.66
CA LYS A 38 -26.78 22.87 18.02
C LYS A 38 -26.25 22.10 16.81
N PHE A 39 -27.03 22.05 15.78
CA PHE A 39 -26.64 21.52 14.46
C PHE A 39 -26.67 22.65 13.43
N THR A 40 -25.98 22.50 12.32
CA THR A 40 -25.93 23.49 11.26
C THR A 40 -26.39 22.91 9.93
N LEU A 41 -26.85 23.81 9.05
CA LEU A 41 -27.26 23.54 7.68
C LEU A 41 -26.51 24.46 6.74
N ALA A 42 -26.38 24.03 5.46
CA ALA A 42 -25.94 24.95 4.42
C ALA A 42 -26.91 26.10 4.23
N GLU A 43 -26.40 27.29 3.94
CA GLU A 43 -27.21 28.51 3.89
C GLU A 43 -28.34 28.45 2.85
N GLU A 44 -28.12 27.75 1.75
CA GLU A 44 -29.14 27.55 0.71
C GLU A 44 -30.36 26.77 1.21
N MET A 45 -30.25 25.98 2.27
CA MET A 45 -31.39 25.27 2.86
C MET A 45 -32.32 26.19 3.69
N LYS A 46 -31.83 27.34 4.14
CA LYS A 46 -32.62 28.34 4.85
C LYS A 46 -33.51 29.14 3.93
N ALA A 47 -33.19 29.21 2.64
CA ALA A 47 -34.00 29.88 1.62
C ALA A 47 -35.15 28.97 1.13
N ALA A 48 -36.15 29.58 0.50
CA ALA A 48 -37.24 28.84 -0.12
C ALA A 48 -36.75 28.02 -1.36
N PHE A 49 -37.26 26.81 -1.50
CA PHE A 49 -37.01 25.93 -2.65
C PHE A 49 -38.22 25.07 -2.95
N SER A 50 -38.16 24.40 -4.11
CA SER A 50 -39.21 23.51 -4.60
C SER A 50 -38.62 22.12 -4.85
N VAL A 51 -39.38 21.08 -4.51
CA VAL A 51 -39.06 19.67 -4.84
C VAL A 51 -40.11 19.19 -5.85
N PRO A 52 -39.74 18.91 -7.10
CA PRO A 52 -40.66 18.42 -8.13
C PRO A 52 -41.38 17.12 -7.74
N ALA A 53 -42.52 16.87 -8.36
CA ALA A 53 -43.26 15.63 -8.13
C ALA A 53 -42.39 14.38 -8.48
N GLY A 54 -42.38 13.39 -7.60
CA GLY A 54 -41.62 12.16 -7.72
C GLY A 54 -40.11 12.30 -7.48
N GLN A 55 -39.62 13.49 -7.07
CA GLN A 55 -38.19 13.74 -6.79
C GLN A 55 -37.91 13.89 -5.30
N GLY A 56 -36.65 13.89 -4.95
CA GLY A 56 -36.14 14.15 -3.61
C GLY A 56 -35.13 15.29 -3.59
N LYS A 57 -34.95 15.88 -2.42
CA LYS A 57 -33.94 16.88 -2.10
C LYS A 57 -33.17 16.42 -0.86
N ASP A 58 -31.88 16.35 -0.94
CA ASP A 58 -31.00 16.06 0.18
C ASP A 58 -30.84 17.31 1.06
N ILE A 59 -31.02 17.11 2.35
CA ILE A 59 -30.78 18.10 3.41
C ILE A 59 -29.64 17.60 4.25
N VAL A 60 -28.46 18.20 4.10
CA VAL A 60 -27.27 17.84 4.88
C VAL A 60 -27.30 18.56 6.20
N VAL A 61 -27.38 17.79 7.30
CA VAL A 61 -27.30 18.27 8.67
C VAL A 61 -25.92 18.01 9.21
N THR A 62 -25.27 19.03 9.73
CA THR A 62 -23.91 18.93 10.30
C THR A 62 -23.98 19.12 11.82
N LEU A 63 -23.44 18.17 12.56
CA LEU A 63 -23.07 18.37 13.95
C LEU A 63 -21.67 19.00 13.95
N PRO A 64 -21.49 20.25 14.38
CA PRO A 64 -20.18 20.85 14.57
C PRO A 64 -19.44 20.19 15.74
N THR A 65 -18.19 20.54 15.94
CA THR A 65 -17.47 20.16 17.16
C THR A 65 -18.25 20.67 18.41
N ALA A 66 -18.42 19.79 19.38
CA ALA A 66 -19.22 20.07 20.55
C ALA A 66 -18.56 19.53 21.82
N GLU A 67 -19.00 20.02 22.97
CA GLU A 67 -18.58 19.49 24.27
C GLU A 67 -19.13 18.08 24.51
N LYS A 68 -18.43 17.31 25.33
CA LYS A 68 -18.82 15.93 25.70
C LYS A 68 -20.19 15.88 26.32
N GLY A 69 -21.04 14.98 25.86
CA GLY A 69 -22.38 14.77 26.36
C GLY A 69 -23.40 14.50 25.26
N THR A 70 -24.68 14.43 25.66
CA THR A 70 -25.78 14.26 24.71
C THR A 70 -26.14 15.60 24.08
N VAL A 71 -26.18 15.63 22.74
CA VAL A 71 -26.62 16.78 21.96
C VAL A 71 -27.93 16.41 21.29
N GLU A 72 -28.99 17.21 21.62
CA GLU A 72 -30.32 17.03 21.04
C GLU A 72 -30.80 18.35 20.46
N ASP A 73 -31.46 18.27 19.29
CA ASP A 73 -32.08 19.40 18.62
C ASP A 73 -33.19 18.89 17.69
N VAL A 74 -33.84 19.82 16.97
CA VAL A 74 -34.90 19.49 16.03
C VAL A 74 -34.66 20.20 14.70
N LEU A 75 -34.62 19.41 13.61
CA LEU A 75 -34.70 19.94 12.26
C LEU A 75 -36.15 20.26 11.94
N VAL A 76 -36.42 21.48 11.50
CA VAL A 76 -37.75 21.97 11.16
C VAL A 76 -37.80 22.31 9.68
N ILE A 77 -38.63 21.61 8.93
CA ILE A 77 -38.94 21.90 7.52
C ILE A 77 -40.26 22.71 7.54
N THR A 78 -40.22 23.93 7.02
CA THR A 78 -41.39 24.78 6.90
C THR A 78 -41.88 24.81 5.46
N TYR A 79 -43.13 24.47 5.24
CA TYR A 79 -43.74 24.52 3.92
C TYR A 79 -44.34 25.91 3.64
N GLN A 80 -44.61 26.21 2.36
CA GLN A 80 -45.16 27.48 1.93
C GLN A 80 -46.60 27.76 2.49
N ASP A 81 -47.35 26.73 2.83
CA ASP A 81 -48.67 26.85 3.48
C ASP A 81 -48.58 27.12 4.98
N GLY A 82 -47.39 27.29 5.54
CA GLY A 82 -47.12 27.52 6.94
C GLY A 82 -47.09 26.26 7.81
N THR A 83 -47.34 25.08 7.25
CA THR A 83 -47.23 23.84 8.00
C THR A 83 -45.75 23.48 8.20
N THR A 84 -45.45 22.69 9.22
CA THR A 84 -44.07 22.27 9.54
C THR A 84 -43.95 20.78 9.74
N LYS A 85 -42.78 20.27 9.42
CA LYS A 85 -42.36 18.92 9.78
C LYS A 85 -41.14 18.97 10.68
N GLU A 86 -41.29 18.43 11.87
CA GLU A 86 -40.21 18.34 12.85
C GLU A 86 -39.54 16.94 12.78
N ILE A 87 -38.18 16.91 12.80
CA ILE A 87 -37.39 15.72 12.81
C ILE A 87 -36.38 15.83 13.95
N PRO A 88 -36.50 15.00 15.01
CA PRO A 88 -35.53 15.00 16.11
C PRO A 88 -34.11 14.63 15.63
N LEU A 89 -33.15 15.39 16.10
CA LEU A 89 -31.72 15.20 15.92
C LEU A 89 -31.11 14.80 17.26
N LYS A 90 -30.21 13.80 17.23
CA LYS A 90 -29.51 13.34 18.44
C LYS A 90 -28.09 12.91 18.12
N ALA A 91 -27.17 13.16 19.05
CA ALA A 91 -25.81 12.65 19.06
C ALA A 91 -25.34 12.40 20.49
N GLU A 92 -24.44 11.44 20.67
CA GLU A 92 -23.66 11.27 21.90
C GLU A 92 -22.22 11.71 21.61
N VAL A 93 -21.87 12.92 22.07
CA VAL A 93 -20.50 13.43 21.90
C VAL A 93 -19.62 12.79 22.99
N ILE A 94 -18.64 12.03 22.58
CA ILE A 94 -17.66 11.39 23.46
C ILE A 94 -16.35 12.16 23.47
N GLY A 95 -15.50 11.91 24.47
CA GLY A 95 -14.15 12.46 24.54
C GLY A 95 -13.25 11.92 23.45
N ASN A 96 -12.01 12.35 23.45
CA ASN A 96 -10.99 11.85 22.56
C ASN A 96 -9.95 11.05 23.34
N PRO A 97 -9.58 9.86 22.90
CA PRO A 97 -8.36 9.24 23.38
C PRO A 97 -7.16 10.04 22.88
N THR A 98 -6.15 10.19 23.71
CA THR A 98 -4.87 10.81 23.36
C THR A 98 -3.77 9.91 23.89
N TRP A 99 -3.01 9.33 23.00
CA TRP A 99 -1.95 8.42 23.39
C TRP A 99 -0.59 9.11 23.50
N LYS A 100 0.24 8.59 24.37
CA LYS A 100 1.64 8.93 24.51
C LYS A 100 2.44 7.68 24.76
N SER A 101 3.58 7.55 24.12
CA SER A 101 4.52 6.46 24.35
C SER A 101 5.75 6.93 25.11
N SER A 102 6.29 6.05 25.93
CA SER A 102 7.56 6.27 26.62
C SER A 102 8.35 4.95 26.70
N PRO A 103 9.58 4.91 26.16
CA PRO A 103 10.18 5.96 25.32
C PRO A 103 9.48 6.12 23.97
N GLU A 104 9.69 7.24 23.29
CA GLU A 104 9.11 7.49 21.95
C GLU A 104 9.74 6.63 20.87
N SER A 105 10.99 6.21 21.06
CA SER A 105 11.71 5.27 20.19
C SER A 105 12.56 4.33 21.03
N LEU A 106 12.82 3.15 20.50
CA LEU A 106 13.73 2.17 21.09
C LEU A 106 14.77 1.76 20.05
N GLU A 107 16.03 1.96 20.41
CA GLU A 107 17.14 1.34 19.72
C GLU A 107 17.61 0.14 20.54
N VAL A 108 17.73 -1.02 19.89
CA VAL A 108 18.12 -2.26 20.55
C VAL A 108 19.24 -2.91 19.75
N GLU A 109 20.40 -2.97 20.35
CA GLU A 109 21.49 -3.83 19.89
C GLU A 109 21.43 -5.15 20.67
N THR A 110 21.48 -6.26 19.94
CA THR A 110 21.47 -7.60 20.56
C THR A 110 22.48 -8.50 19.86
N PRO A 111 23.23 -9.31 20.58
CA PRO A 111 24.05 -10.34 19.97
C PRO A 111 23.18 -11.31 19.16
N TYR A 112 23.74 -11.77 18.06
CA TYR A 112 23.06 -12.74 17.19
C TYR A 112 22.58 -13.97 17.96
N GLY A 113 21.33 -14.38 17.74
CA GLY A 113 20.73 -15.54 18.41
C GLY A 113 20.27 -15.31 19.84
N THR A 114 20.18 -14.05 20.29
CA THR A 114 19.64 -13.70 21.61
C THR A 114 18.35 -12.92 21.49
N ASN A 115 17.41 -13.13 22.41
CA ASN A 115 16.21 -12.35 22.55
C ASN A 115 16.41 -11.21 23.54
N VAL A 116 15.94 -10.02 23.20
CA VAL A 116 15.93 -8.86 24.10
C VAL A 116 14.50 -8.39 24.26
N GLU A 117 14.03 -8.34 25.48
CA GLU A 117 12.74 -7.76 25.83
C GLU A 117 12.90 -6.29 26.20
N LYS A 118 12.08 -5.44 25.62
CA LYS A 118 11.98 -4.02 25.95
C LYS A 118 10.52 -3.66 26.13
N THR A 119 10.26 -2.74 27.04
CA THR A 119 8.92 -2.28 27.34
C THR A 119 8.74 -0.86 26.84
N ILE A 120 7.68 -0.62 26.09
CA ILE A 120 7.16 0.71 25.76
C ILE A 120 5.89 0.89 26.59
N GLN A 121 5.86 1.94 27.40
CA GLN A 121 4.66 2.32 28.12
C GLN A 121 3.77 3.18 27.22
N VAL A 122 2.56 2.75 27.00
CA VAL A 122 1.53 3.55 26.31
C VAL A 122 0.59 4.09 27.37
N THR A 123 0.44 5.42 27.41
CA THR A 123 -0.45 6.12 28.35
C THR A 123 -1.54 6.83 27.56
N ASN A 124 -2.76 6.74 28.06
CA ASN A 124 -3.87 7.54 27.55
C ASN A 124 -3.98 8.82 28.37
N GLU A 125 -3.62 9.96 27.78
CA GLU A 125 -3.76 11.29 28.38
C GLU A 125 -5.11 11.95 28.01
N GLY A 126 -5.94 11.27 27.22
CA GLY A 126 -7.26 11.73 26.81
C GLY A 126 -8.36 11.38 27.82
N ASP A 127 -9.56 11.81 27.53
CA ASP A 127 -10.75 11.68 28.37
C ASP A 127 -11.75 10.62 27.87
N GLU A 128 -11.29 9.75 26.94
CA GLU A 128 -12.04 8.60 26.43
C GLU A 128 -11.14 7.37 26.33
N ASN A 129 -11.73 6.18 26.31
CA ASN A 129 -10.98 4.93 26.24
C ASN A 129 -10.12 4.85 24.97
N LEU A 130 -8.84 4.56 25.12
CA LEU A 130 -7.91 4.28 24.05
C LEU A 130 -7.94 2.79 23.73
N THR A 131 -8.25 2.46 22.48
CA THR A 131 -8.05 1.12 21.93
C THR A 131 -6.99 1.23 20.82
N PHE A 132 -5.97 0.41 20.88
CA PHE A 132 -4.91 0.38 19.87
C PHE A 132 -4.50 -1.07 19.55
N SER A 133 -3.97 -1.27 18.37
CA SER A 133 -3.22 -2.46 17.99
C SER A 133 -1.76 -2.07 17.79
N ALA A 134 -0.85 -2.95 18.15
CA ALA A 134 0.56 -2.79 17.86
C ALA A 134 0.98 -3.91 16.92
N GLU A 135 1.38 -3.53 15.73
CA GLU A 135 1.87 -4.45 14.73
C GLU A 135 3.25 -3.98 14.26
N PRO A 136 4.20 -4.88 14.01
CA PRO A 136 5.48 -4.47 13.46
C PRO A 136 5.26 -3.87 12.06
N ALA A 137 5.86 -2.71 11.81
CA ALA A 137 5.79 -2.04 10.50
C ALA A 137 6.60 -2.79 9.41
N SER A 138 7.46 -3.70 9.81
CA SER A 138 8.16 -4.64 8.93
C SER A 138 7.87 -6.05 9.39
N TRP A 139 7.28 -6.83 8.50
CA TRP A 139 6.97 -8.22 8.76
C TRP A 139 8.17 -9.09 8.43
N TYR A 140 8.69 -9.78 9.45
CA TYR A 140 9.53 -10.93 9.21
C TYR A 140 8.68 -12.16 9.38
N THR A 141 8.48 -12.93 8.34
CA THR A 141 8.23 -14.35 8.50
C THR A 141 9.57 -15.00 8.82
N ALA A 142 9.96 -15.00 10.10
CA ALA A 142 10.89 -16.02 10.55
C ALA A 142 10.16 -17.35 10.35
N SER A 143 10.60 -18.19 9.43
CA SER A 143 10.19 -19.59 9.47
C SER A 143 10.79 -20.16 10.75
N ASP A 144 9.96 -20.59 11.69
CA ASP A 144 10.33 -21.26 12.95
C ASP A 144 10.96 -22.64 12.71
N GLN A 145 11.69 -22.82 11.66
CA GLN A 145 12.47 -24.02 11.43
C GLN A 145 13.85 -23.82 12.06
N GLU A 146 13.92 -24.11 13.35
CA GLU A 146 15.15 -24.45 14.04
C GLU A 146 15.86 -25.60 13.30
N THR A 147 16.64 -25.28 12.31
CA THR A 147 17.70 -26.17 11.87
C THR A 147 19.02 -25.54 12.29
N THR A 148 19.51 -25.99 13.43
CA THR A 148 20.89 -25.78 13.91
C THR A 148 21.27 -24.35 14.30
N GLY A 149 20.59 -23.74 15.27
CA GLY A 149 21.17 -22.65 16.10
C GLY A 149 21.61 -21.38 15.39
N LYS A 150 21.07 -21.06 14.20
CA LYS A 150 21.32 -19.80 13.47
C LYS A 150 20.01 -19.08 13.25
N SER A 151 19.96 -17.81 13.66
CA SER A 151 18.85 -16.91 13.37
C SER A 151 18.59 -16.82 11.87
N THR A 152 17.33 -16.75 11.49
CA THR A 152 16.85 -16.80 10.11
C THR A 152 16.52 -15.42 9.51
N VAL A 153 16.75 -14.34 10.24
CA VAL A 153 16.49 -12.98 9.76
C VAL A 153 17.74 -12.43 9.08
N ASP A 154 17.76 -12.53 7.76
CA ASP A 154 18.90 -12.06 6.97
C ASP A 154 18.68 -10.64 6.41
N TYR A 155 17.43 -10.18 6.29
CA TYR A 155 17.09 -8.88 5.72
C TYR A 155 16.00 -8.15 6.50
N VAL A 156 16.14 -6.82 6.53
CA VAL A 156 15.11 -5.85 6.97
C VAL A 156 14.65 -5.09 5.75
N PHE A 157 13.35 -4.83 5.59
CA PHE A 157 12.88 -3.92 4.56
C PHE A 157 12.18 -2.69 5.15
N LYS A 158 12.23 -1.59 4.40
CA LYS A 158 11.53 -0.34 4.67
C LYS A 158 10.88 0.14 3.38
N SER A 159 9.68 0.70 3.48
CA SER A 159 8.99 1.28 2.35
C SER A 159 8.66 2.75 2.59
N LYS A 160 8.72 3.54 1.52
CA LYS A 160 8.26 4.93 1.55
C LYS A 160 6.77 5.03 1.90
N LEU A 161 5.94 4.05 1.49
CA LEU A 161 4.52 4.01 1.84
C LEU A 161 4.28 3.80 3.33
N ASP A 162 5.20 3.17 4.05
CA ASP A 162 5.12 3.00 5.50
C ASP A 162 5.64 4.24 6.28
N GLY A 163 5.94 5.32 5.56
CA GLY A 163 6.44 6.57 6.16
C GLY A 163 7.93 6.58 6.48
N PHE A 164 8.70 5.58 6.01
CA PHE A 164 10.15 5.61 6.16
C PHE A 164 10.80 6.56 5.15
N ASP A 165 11.92 7.14 5.55
CA ASP A 165 12.75 7.97 4.65
C ASP A 165 13.55 7.07 3.69
N VAL A 166 12.86 6.57 2.68
CA VAL A 166 13.43 5.79 1.57
C VAL A 166 13.18 6.59 0.29
N PRO A 167 14.14 7.42 -0.15
CA PRO A 167 13.90 8.35 -1.24
C PRO A 167 13.72 7.60 -2.57
N TYR A 168 12.63 7.92 -3.26
CA TYR A 168 12.45 7.56 -4.66
C TYR A 168 13.35 8.41 -5.54
N LYS A 169 14.15 7.75 -6.36
CA LYS A 169 14.97 8.40 -7.39
C LYS A 169 15.15 7.43 -8.54
N TRP A 170 14.31 7.56 -9.54
CA TRP A 170 14.41 6.76 -10.77
C TRP A 170 15.74 6.99 -11.48
N ILE A 171 16.37 5.92 -11.95
CA ILE A 171 17.65 5.96 -12.65
C ILE A 171 17.44 5.45 -14.07
N ASP A 172 17.25 6.36 -15.02
CA ASP A 172 17.12 6.00 -16.42
C ASP A 172 18.46 5.51 -16.98
N ILE A 173 18.52 4.22 -17.28
CA ILE A 173 19.67 3.56 -17.90
C ILE A 173 19.42 3.14 -19.36
N THR A 174 18.32 3.53 -19.96
CA THR A 174 17.94 3.10 -21.33
C THR A 174 18.89 3.57 -22.40
N ASN A 175 19.61 4.66 -22.16
CA ASN A 175 20.63 5.22 -23.06
C ASN A 175 22.07 4.98 -22.57
N ASP A 176 22.25 4.34 -21.40
CA ASP A 176 23.57 4.10 -20.78
C ASP A 176 23.54 2.77 -20.01
N TYR A 177 23.51 1.68 -20.72
CA TYR A 177 23.45 0.32 -20.17
C TYR A 177 24.70 -0.49 -20.51
N THR A 178 24.97 -1.54 -19.71
CA THR A 178 26.02 -2.55 -19.99
C THR A 178 25.45 -3.65 -20.86
N GLU A 179 24.24 -4.09 -20.59
CA GLU A 179 23.54 -5.15 -21.32
C GLU A 179 22.07 -4.80 -21.49
N HIS A 180 21.49 -5.25 -22.61
CA HIS A 180 20.08 -5.12 -22.90
C HIS A 180 19.50 -6.47 -23.33
N MET A 181 18.35 -6.82 -22.81
CA MET A 181 17.56 -7.98 -23.18
C MET A 181 16.20 -7.49 -23.70
N PRO A 182 16.00 -7.41 -25.03
CA PRO A 182 14.70 -7.03 -25.58
C PRO A 182 13.66 -8.10 -25.26
N TYR A 183 12.41 -7.69 -25.10
CA TYR A 183 11.32 -8.64 -24.93
C TYR A 183 11.08 -9.43 -26.21
N ALA A 184 10.90 -10.74 -26.07
CA ALA A 184 10.54 -11.59 -27.19
C ALA A 184 9.04 -11.54 -27.46
N TYR A 185 8.67 -11.52 -28.75
CA TYR A 185 7.26 -11.46 -29.17
C TYR A 185 6.44 -12.72 -28.84
N TYR A 186 7.08 -13.86 -28.54
CA TYR A 186 6.41 -15.13 -28.25
C TYR A 186 6.58 -15.55 -26.80
N ILE A 187 5.44 -15.85 -26.16
CA ILE A 187 5.26 -16.10 -24.73
C ILE A 187 5.69 -17.52 -24.29
N ASP A 188 6.21 -18.34 -25.18
CA ASP A 188 6.39 -19.78 -24.93
C ASP A 188 7.56 -20.11 -24.01
N LYS A 189 8.40 -19.12 -23.68
CA LYS A 189 9.63 -19.36 -22.91
C LYS A 189 9.93 -18.23 -21.95
N THR A 190 10.32 -18.59 -20.75
CA THR A 190 11.05 -17.69 -19.86
C THR A 190 12.44 -17.48 -20.43
N ASP A 191 12.70 -16.26 -20.87
CA ASP A 191 14.04 -15.86 -21.26
C ASP A 191 14.78 -15.31 -20.06
N PHE A 192 16.05 -15.63 -20.00
CA PHE A 192 16.96 -15.11 -18.99
C PHE A 192 18.30 -14.74 -19.61
N LYS A 193 19.01 -13.86 -18.91
CA LYS A 193 20.39 -13.51 -19.26
C LYS A 193 21.28 -13.62 -18.04
N LYS A 194 22.36 -14.36 -18.16
CA LYS A 194 23.42 -14.34 -17.15
C LYS A 194 24.25 -13.08 -17.31
N VAL A 195 24.49 -12.36 -16.21
CA VAL A 195 25.38 -11.20 -16.14
C VAL A 195 26.40 -11.37 -15.02
N GLU A 196 27.61 -10.85 -15.26
CA GLU A 196 28.63 -10.78 -14.23
C GLU A 196 28.45 -9.53 -13.38
N LEU A 197 28.67 -9.67 -12.07
CA LEU A 197 28.60 -8.55 -11.13
C LEU A 197 30.01 -7.93 -10.97
N PRO A 198 30.14 -6.60 -10.90
CA PRO A 198 31.43 -5.93 -10.73
C PRO A 198 32.03 -6.14 -9.33
N PHE A 199 31.24 -6.68 -8.41
CA PHE A 199 31.61 -6.99 -7.01
C PHE A 199 31.00 -8.33 -6.57
N GLU A 200 31.46 -8.85 -5.44
CA GLU A 200 30.78 -9.97 -4.78
C GLU A 200 29.56 -9.45 -4.02
N PHE A 201 28.36 -9.83 -4.47
CA PHE A 201 27.11 -9.46 -3.82
C PHE A 201 26.75 -10.47 -2.73
N PRO A 202 26.66 -10.07 -1.45
CA PRO A 202 26.24 -10.95 -0.38
C PRO A 202 24.71 -11.09 -0.35
N PHE A 203 24.22 -12.35 -0.38
CA PHE A 203 22.80 -12.65 -0.28
C PHE A 203 22.60 -13.92 0.53
N TYR A 204 21.80 -13.86 1.60
CA TYR A 204 21.55 -14.97 2.54
C TYR A 204 22.83 -15.71 2.97
N GLY A 205 23.85 -14.95 3.36
CA GLY A 205 25.11 -15.49 3.90
C GLY A 205 26.08 -16.09 2.85
N LYS A 206 25.74 -16.04 1.58
CA LYS A 206 26.62 -16.41 0.47
C LYS A 206 27.02 -15.19 -0.35
N LYS A 207 28.08 -15.30 -1.15
CA LYS A 207 28.56 -14.25 -2.05
C LYS A 207 28.49 -14.71 -3.48
N TYR A 208 27.97 -13.85 -4.34
CA TYR A 208 27.74 -14.13 -5.75
C TYR A 208 28.51 -13.16 -6.64
N LYS A 209 29.09 -13.67 -7.73
CA LYS A 209 29.78 -12.87 -8.76
C LYS A 209 29.00 -12.77 -10.06
N SER A 210 27.89 -13.46 -10.15
CA SER A 210 26.98 -13.40 -11.30
C SER A 210 25.56 -13.59 -10.84
N MET A 211 24.62 -13.15 -11.66
CA MET A 211 23.18 -13.39 -11.48
C MET A 211 22.52 -13.66 -12.83
N TYR A 212 21.32 -14.18 -12.77
CA TYR A 212 20.44 -14.43 -13.92
C TYR A 212 19.27 -13.45 -13.86
N ILE A 213 19.12 -12.64 -14.90
CA ILE A 213 18.02 -11.70 -15.05
C ILE A 213 16.94 -12.39 -15.86
N TYR A 214 15.73 -12.49 -15.32
CA TYR A 214 14.58 -13.10 -15.97
C TYR A 214 13.64 -12.03 -16.53
N ASN A 215 13.14 -12.24 -17.76
CA ASN A 215 12.17 -11.34 -18.40
C ASN A 215 10.82 -11.30 -17.67
N THR A 216 10.58 -12.21 -16.72
CA THR A 216 9.37 -12.30 -15.90
C THR A 216 9.39 -11.39 -14.68
N GLY A 217 10.44 -10.58 -14.51
CA GLY A 217 10.45 -9.50 -13.52
C GLY A 217 11.21 -9.80 -12.22
N PHE A 218 12.13 -10.75 -12.22
CA PHE A 218 12.99 -11.02 -11.07
C PHE A 218 14.44 -11.35 -11.49
N VAL A 219 15.33 -11.35 -10.53
CA VAL A 219 16.69 -11.84 -10.69
C VAL A 219 16.94 -13.03 -9.76
N SER A 220 17.79 -13.97 -10.17
CA SER A 220 18.18 -15.13 -9.36
C SER A 220 19.70 -15.27 -9.34
N PHE A 221 20.23 -15.77 -8.22
CA PHE A 221 21.65 -16.13 -8.10
C PHE A 221 21.90 -17.62 -8.36
N ASP A 222 20.83 -18.40 -8.57
CA ASP A 222 20.94 -19.81 -8.97
C ASP A 222 20.83 -19.94 -10.48
N ALA A 223 21.53 -20.94 -11.03
CA ALA A 223 21.42 -21.25 -12.43
C ALA A 223 20.02 -21.77 -12.78
N PRO A 224 19.46 -21.38 -13.93
CA PRO A 224 18.17 -21.90 -14.38
C PRO A 224 18.20 -23.42 -14.55
N VAL A 225 17.06 -24.05 -14.31
CA VAL A 225 16.88 -25.48 -14.56
C VAL A 225 16.68 -25.69 -16.07
N GLU A 226 17.58 -26.44 -16.73
CA GLU A 226 17.68 -26.53 -18.20
C GLU A 226 16.44 -27.02 -18.94
N ASP A 227 15.54 -27.76 -18.28
CA ASP A 227 14.36 -28.38 -18.93
C ASP A 227 13.05 -27.61 -18.72
N TYR A 228 13.07 -26.47 -18.03
CA TYR A 228 11.84 -25.75 -17.72
C TYR A 228 11.48 -24.74 -18.81
N LYS A 229 10.62 -25.19 -19.72
CA LYS A 229 10.15 -24.42 -20.88
C LYS A 229 8.81 -23.71 -20.65
N GLN A 230 8.21 -23.86 -19.47
CA GLN A 230 6.95 -23.19 -19.16
C GLN A 230 7.19 -21.83 -18.52
N PHE A 231 6.27 -20.93 -18.81
CA PHE A 231 6.19 -19.63 -18.16
C PHE A 231 5.98 -19.83 -16.65
N PRO A 232 6.86 -19.33 -15.78
CA PRO A 232 6.69 -19.53 -14.35
C PRO A 232 5.58 -18.63 -13.84
N GLU A 233 4.46 -19.23 -13.47
CA GLU A 233 3.48 -18.49 -12.67
C GLU A 233 4.09 -18.15 -11.31
N PRO A 234 3.87 -16.91 -10.82
CA PRO A 234 4.32 -16.54 -9.50
C PRO A 234 3.60 -17.40 -8.45
N PRO A 235 4.30 -17.88 -7.42
CA PRO A 235 3.66 -18.52 -6.28
C PRO A 235 2.82 -17.49 -5.50
N ALA A 236 1.96 -17.97 -4.61
CA ALA A 236 1.11 -17.09 -3.81
C ALA A 236 1.91 -16.17 -2.86
N SER A 237 3.06 -16.61 -2.41
CA SER A 237 3.97 -15.84 -1.53
C SER A 237 5.39 -16.41 -1.56
N LEU A 238 6.35 -15.63 -1.06
CA LEU A 238 7.72 -16.08 -0.75
C LEU A 238 7.94 -16.01 0.77
N PRO A 239 8.70 -16.95 1.37
CA PRO A 239 9.36 -18.08 0.73
C PRO A 239 8.40 -19.21 0.37
N THR A 240 8.83 -20.08 -0.56
CA THR A 240 8.08 -21.27 -0.93
C THR A 240 9.02 -22.34 -1.52
N THR A 241 8.68 -23.60 -1.28
CA THR A 241 9.36 -24.75 -1.90
C THR A 241 8.58 -25.28 -3.13
N GLU A 242 7.51 -24.60 -3.52
CA GLU A 242 6.62 -25.01 -4.62
C GLU A 242 7.11 -24.49 -5.98
N THR A 243 8.15 -23.67 -6.01
CA THR A 243 8.73 -23.16 -7.26
C THR A 243 10.13 -23.74 -7.53
N PHE A 244 10.48 -23.85 -8.80
CA PHE A 244 11.84 -24.22 -9.24
C PHE A 244 12.81 -23.04 -9.22
N TYR A 245 12.31 -21.83 -9.06
CA TYR A 245 13.10 -20.62 -8.97
C TYR A 245 13.40 -20.33 -7.51
N THR A 246 14.68 -20.34 -7.18
CA THR A 246 15.18 -20.10 -5.83
C THR A 246 16.22 -18.99 -5.84
N ASN A 247 16.60 -18.53 -4.66
CA ASN A 247 17.65 -17.53 -4.48
C ASN A 247 17.38 -16.23 -5.26
N ILE A 248 16.16 -15.70 -5.10
CA ILE A 248 15.60 -14.64 -5.94
C ILE A 248 15.43 -13.32 -5.20
N ILE A 249 15.61 -12.25 -5.97
CA ILE A 249 15.21 -10.88 -5.65
C ILE A 249 14.16 -10.46 -6.68
N CYS A 250 12.96 -10.20 -6.23
CA CYS A 250 11.77 -10.08 -7.05
C CYS A 250 11.08 -8.74 -6.82
N PRO A 251 11.36 -7.69 -7.62
CA PRO A 251 10.60 -6.45 -7.55
C PRO A 251 9.16 -6.62 -8.03
N PHE A 252 8.95 -7.43 -9.05
CA PHE A 252 7.64 -7.76 -9.58
C PHE A 252 7.69 -9.04 -10.42
N TRP A 253 7.16 -10.12 -9.91
CA TRP A 253 6.99 -11.35 -10.67
C TRP A 253 5.55 -11.46 -11.13
N GLY A 254 5.31 -11.19 -12.40
CA GLY A 254 4.00 -11.34 -13.02
C GLY A 254 3.89 -12.62 -13.84
N ASN A 255 2.64 -13.04 -14.09
CA ASN A 255 2.36 -14.20 -14.96
C ASN A 255 2.35 -13.83 -16.45
N HIS A 256 2.89 -12.67 -16.80
CA HIS A 256 2.92 -12.18 -18.17
C HIS A 256 4.31 -11.73 -18.54
N SER A 257 4.86 -12.28 -19.61
CA SER A 257 5.96 -11.65 -20.31
C SER A 257 5.42 -10.75 -21.40
N MET A 258 6.18 -9.75 -21.73
CA MET A 258 5.81 -8.66 -22.61
C MET A 258 5.64 -9.07 -24.04
N ASN A 259 4.56 -8.60 -24.61
CA ASN A 259 4.16 -8.81 -26.00
C ASN A 259 4.05 -7.51 -26.78
N THR A 260 4.90 -6.54 -26.54
CA THR A 260 4.94 -5.37 -27.39
C THR A 260 6.20 -5.38 -28.26
N PRO A 261 6.09 -5.19 -29.56
CA PRO A 261 7.24 -5.04 -30.45
C PRO A 261 7.83 -3.63 -30.29
N SER A 262 8.17 -3.24 -29.06
CA SER A 262 8.82 -1.97 -28.79
C SER A 262 10.29 -2.20 -28.49
N SER A 263 11.08 -1.15 -28.52
CA SER A 263 12.50 -1.14 -28.13
C SER A 263 12.71 -1.38 -26.62
N ASP A 264 11.65 -1.65 -25.89
CA ASP A 264 11.64 -1.89 -24.45
C ASP A 264 12.16 -3.27 -24.11
N GLY A 265 12.46 -3.48 -22.86
CA GLY A 265 13.07 -4.71 -22.41
C GLY A 265 13.65 -4.57 -21.01
N VAL A 266 14.57 -5.45 -20.69
CA VAL A 266 15.31 -5.38 -19.44
C VAL A 266 16.71 -4.82 -19.73
N TYR A 267 17.05 -3.78 -19.01
CA TYR A 267 18.34 -3.12 -19.08
C TYR A 267 19.16 -3.44 -17.83
N TYR A 268 20.43 -3.67 -18.00
CA TYR A 268 21.38 -3.89 -16.93
C TYR A 268 22.52 -2.89 -17.02
N LYS A 269 22.82 -2.20 -15.91
CA LYS A 269 23.95 -1.31 -15.78
C LYS A 269 24.84 -1.74 -14.64
N ALA A 270 26.11 -2.00 -14.95
CA ALA A 270 27.14 -2.27 -13.95
C ALA A 270 27.90 -0.98 -13.59
N LYS A 271 28.12 -0.76 -12.30
CA LYS A 271 29.00 0.27 -11.72
C LYS A 271 29.85 -0.38 -10.63
N ASP A 272 30.93 0.26 -10.21
CA ASP A 272 31.90 -0.32 -9.28
C ASP A 272 31.33 -0.82 -7.94
N ASP A 273 30.28 -0.20 -7.44
CA ASP A 273 29.64 -0.47 -6.14
C ASP A 273 28.14 -0.69 -6.20
N GLU A 274 27.55 -0.55 -7.39
CA GLU A 274 26.11 -0.65 -7.61
C GLU A 274 25.81 -1.30 -8.95
N VAL A 275 24.79 -2.13 -9.02
CA VAL A 275 24.20 -2.57 -10.30
C VAL A 275 22.70 -2.26 -10.33
N ILE A 276 22.22 -1.92 -11.51
CA ILE A 276 20.83 -1.55 -11.76
C ILE A 276 20.28 -2.51 -12.81
N VAL A 277 19.11 -3.07 -12.53
CA VAL A 277 18.30 -3.83 -13.49
C VAL A 277 16.97 -3.11 -13.62
N SER A 278 16.68 -2.59 -14.81
CA SER A 278 15.45 -1.86 -15.09
C SER A 278 14.59 -2.61 -16.09
N TYR A 279 13.36 -2.88 -15.70
CA TYR A 279 12.32 -3.47 -16.53
C TYR A 279 11.46 -2.34 -17.08
N MET A 280 11.53 -2.12 -18.39
CA MET A 280 10.91 -0.99 -19.05
C MET A 280 9.65 -1.40 -19.80
N ASN A 281 8.56 -0.65 -19.58
CA ASN A 281 7.27 -0.90 -20.20
C ASN A 281 6.78 -2.34 -20.03
N TYR A 282 6.94 -2.88 -18.82
CA TYR A 282 6.52 -4.23 -18.47
C TYR A 282 4.98 -4.32 -18.44
N GLY A 283 4.42 -5.38 -19.04
CA GLY A 283 2.99 -5.61 -19.07
C GLY A 283 2.56 -6.46 -20.26
N ASN A 284 1.30 -6.52 -20.54
CA ASN A 284 0.71 -7.15 -21.71
C ASN A 284 -0.17 -6.14 -22.47
N THR A 285 -0.91 -6.58 -23.48
CA THR A 285 -1.81 -5.71 -24.27
C THR A 285 -2.89 -4.99 -23.43
N MET A 286 -3.13 -5.45 -22.18
CA MET A 286 -4.09 -4.85 -21.26
C MET A 286 -3.40 -4.03 -20.16
N MET A 287 -2.08 -4.14 -20.01
CA MET A 287 -1.27 -3.51 -18.97
C MET A 287 -0.01 -2.95 -19.62
N GLN A 288 -0.02 -1.69 -19.94
CA GLN A 288 1.12 -0.97 -20.50
C GLN A 288 1.64 0.05 -19.48
N GLY A 289 2.92 0.39 -19.58
CA GLY A 289 3.49 1.50 -18.84
C GLY A 289 4.00 1.20 -17.44
N MET A 290 4.15 -0.08 -17.04
CA MET A 290 4.80 -0.38 -15.78
C MET A 290 6.31 -0.46 -15.95
N ASN A 291 7.02 0.44 -15.29
CA ASN A 291 8.47 0.38 -15.19
C ASN A 291 8.84 0.12 -13.73
N PHE A 292 9.82 -0.73 -13.53
CA PHE A 292 10.37 -0.98 -12.20
C PHE A 292 11.84 -1.34 -12.30
N GLU A 293 12.57 -1.08 -11.23
CA GLU A 293 13.98 -1.38 -11.17
C GLU A 293 14.37 -2.00 -9.84
N VAL A 294 15.40 -2.84 -9.88
CA VAL A 294 16.12 -3.29 -8.70
C VAL A 294 17.55 -2.76 -8.74
N ILE A 295 17.98 -2.17 -7.64
CA ILE A 295 19.33 -1.62 -7.47
C ILE A 295 20.02 -2.41 -6.38
N LEU A 296 21.04 -3.19 -6.75
CA LEU A 296 21.86 -3.99 -5.83
C LEU A 296 23.13 -3.22 -5.49
N ARG A 297 23.50 -3.15 -4.21
CA ARG A 297 24.71 -2.49 -3.74
C ARG A 297 25.71 -3.49 -3.16
N LYS A 298 26.97 -3.17 -3.27
CA LYS A 298 28.09 -4.01 -2.84
C LYS A 298 28.04 -4.44 -1.38
N ASP A 299 27.39 -3.68 -0.52
CA ASP A 299 27.21 -3.99 0.91
C ASP A 299 26.11 -5.03 1.17
N GLY A 300 25.41 -5.48 0.12
CA GLY A 300 24.30 -6.42 0.20
C GLY A 300 22.94 -5.78 0.33
N SER A 301 22.86 -4.47 0.51
CA SER A 301 21.59 -3.76 0.47
C SER A 301 21.08 -3.66 -0.97
N PHE A 302 19.76 -3.59 -1.13
CA PHE A 302 19.14 -3.36 -2.42
C PHE A 302 17.79 -2.69 -2.26
N LYS A 303 17.32 -2.11 -3.35
CA LYS A 303 16.00 -1.46 -3.35
C LYS A 303 15.23 -1.72 -4.63
N PHE A 304 13.92 -1.71 -4.51
CA PHE A 304 12.98 -1.68 -5.63
C PHE A 304 12.45 -0.26 -5.79
N GLN A 305 12.28 0.17 -7.02
CA GLN A 305 11.61 1.43 -7.34
C GLN A 305 10.58 1.18 -8.45
N TYR A 306 9.45 1.87 -8.35
CA TYR A 306 8.32 1.71 -9.26
C TYR A 306 7.99 3.04 -9.93
N ASN A 307 7.93 3.03 -11.25
CA ASN A 307 7.48 4.13 -12.10
C ASN A 307 6.34 3.60 -12.96
N VAL A 308 5.14 3.77 -12.47
CA VAL A 308 3.92 3.18 -13.02
C VAL A 308 3.04 4.30 -13.56
N ASP A 309 2.60 4.18 -14.82
CA ASP A 309 1.60 5.09 -15.35
C ASP A 309 0.26 4.85 -14.63
N PRO A 310 -0.23 5.79 -13.81
CA PRO A 310 -1.47 5.62 -13.06
C PRO A 310 -2.70 5.47 -13.98
N ASP A 311 -2.65 5.99 -15.20
CA ASP A 311 -3.75 5.90 -16.18
C ASP A 311 -3.68 4.59 -16.99
N GLY A 312 -2.49 3.98 -17.10
CA GLY A 312 -2.25 2.71 -17.80
C GLY A 312 -2.41 1.47 -16.92
N PHE A 313 -2.38 1.64 -15.61
CA PHE A 313 -2.44 0.55 -14.64
C PHE A 313 -3.88 0.23 -14.27
N GLN A 314 -4.49 -0.77 -14.89
CA GLN A 314 -5.81 -1.23 -14.47
C GLN A 314 -5.72 -2.11 -13.22
N LEU A 315 -6.56 -1.82 -12.23
CA LEU A 315 -6.75 -2.60 -11.01
C LEU A 315 -6.91 -4.11 -11.33
N GLY A 316 -6.04 -4.94 -10.80
CA GLY A 316 -6.08 -6.39 -10.98
C GLY A 316 -4.78 -7.02 -11.47
N VAL A 317 -3.69 -6.27 -11.49
CA VAL A 317 -2.36 -6.82 -11.76
C VAL A 317 -1.87 -7.55 -10.52
N PHE A 318 -1.92 -8.85 -10.58
CA PHE A 318 -1.31 -9.70 -9.57
C PHE A 318 0.17 -9.88 -9.92
N GLY A 319 1.04 -9.32 -9.11
CA GLY A 319 2.48 -9.53 -9.16
C GLY A 319 3.00 -9.82 -7.77
N LEU A 320 3.97 -10.71 -7.68
CA LEU A 320 4.63 -11.03 -6.44
C LEU A 320 5.86 -10.14 -6.27
N CYS A 321 5.93 -9.44 -5.14
CA CYS A 321 7.10 -8.72 -4.69
C CYS A 321 7.74 -9.47 -3.53
N GLY A 322 9.07 -9.64 -3.53
CA GLY A 322 9.73 -10.29 -2.41
C GLY A 322 11.12 -10.81 -2.67
N ILE A 323 11.63 -11.54 -1.69
CA ILE A 323 12.93 -12.20 -1.75
C ILE A 323 12.85 -13.61 -1.18
N MET A 324 13.72 -14.48 -1.65
CA MET A 324 13.81 -15.86 -1.18
C MET A 324 15.21 -16.41 -1.33
N ASP A 325 15.64 -17.18 -0.35
CA ASP A 325 16.94 -17.86 -0.35
C ASP A 325 16.99 -19.09 -1.28
N HIS A 326 18.16 -19.68 -1.38
CA HIS A 326 18.39 -20.90 -2.17
C HIS A 326 17.56 -22.11 -1.71
N SER A 327 17.23 -22.20 -0.42
CA SER A 327 16.45 -23.33 0.11
C SER A 327 14.95 -23.22 -0.13
N GLY A 328 14.45 -22.03 -0.49
CA GLY A 328 13.03 -21.75 -0.58
C GLY A 328 12.32 -21.68 0.78
N THR A 329 13.07 -21.66 1.88
CA THR A 329 12.50 -21.69 3.24
C THR A 329 12.64 -20.38 4.00
N ARG A 330 13.50 -19.47 3.53
CA ARG A 330 13.71 -18.14 4.10
C ARG A 330 13.42 -17.08 3.06
N GLY A 331 12.65 -16.08 3.42
CA GLY A 331 12.28 -15.01 2.51
C GLY A 331 11.37 -13.98 3.14
N ILE A 332 11.03 -12.97 2.36
CA ILE A 332 10.13 -11.89 2.76
C ILE A 332 9.23 -11.58 1.56
N THR A 333 7.92 -11.54 1.80
CA THR A 333 6.95 -11.04 0.83
C THR A 333 6.32 -9.77 1.39
N PRO A 334 6.77 -8.56 0.99
CA PRO A 334 6.01 -7.36 1.19
C PRO A 334 4.64 -7.46 0.52
N SER A 335 3.67 -6.70 0.97
CA SER A 335 2.35 -6.65 0.34
C SER A 335 2.45 -6.18 -1.13
N ASP A 336 1.59 -6.71 -2.00
CA ASP A 336 1.41 -6.23 -3.38
C ASP A 336 1.06 -4.74 -3.46
N MET A 337 0.46 -4.17 -2.39
CA MET A 337 0.19 -2.73 -2.28
C MET A 337 1.45 -1.85 -2.38
N TYR A 338 2.64 -2.40 -2.19
CA TYR A 338 3.90 -1.66 -2.36
C TYR A 338 4.27 -1.38 -3.82
N ILE A 339 3.64 -2.06 -4.78
CA ILE A 339 3.86 -1.88 -6.23
C ILE A 339 3.00 -0.70 -6.70
N THR A 340 3.39 0.51 -6.36
CA THR A 340 2.69 1.75 -6.72
C THR A 340 3.64 2.80 -7.24
N ASP A 341 3.11 3.74 -8.05
CA ASP A 341 3.92 4.81 -8.63
C ASP A 341 4.67 5.63 -7.56
N GLY A 342 5.94 5.90 -7.85
CA GLY A 342 6.82 6.67 -6.97
C GLY A 342 7.15 6.00 -5.64
N ASN A 343 6.80 4.71 -5.44
CA ASN A 343 7.20 3.97 -4.25
C ASN A 343 8.62 3.41 -4.36
N THR A 344 9.22 3.23 -3.19
CA THR A 344 10.52 2.57 -3.01
C THR A 344 10.44 1.61 -1.84
N VAL A 345 10.94 0.40 -2.04
CA VAL A 345 11.13 -0.60 -0.98
C VAL A 345 12.61 -0.92 -0.88
N GLU A 346 13.23 -0.66 0.26
CA GLU A 346 14.66 -0.89 0.50
C GLU A 346 14.87 -2.07 1.45
N PHE A 347 15.75 -2.98 1.04
CA PHE A 347 16.16 -4.12 1.83
C PHE A 347 17.60 -3.92 2.30
N THR A 348 17.82 -4.12 3.60
CA THR A 348 19.14 -4.01 4.22
C THR A 348 19.48 -5.32 4.91
N PRO A 349 20.71 -5.87 4.70
CA PRO A 349 21.14 -7.05 5.45
C PRO A 349 21.08 -6.77 6.95
N TYR A 350 20.52 -7.73 7.67
CA TYR A 350 20.57 -7.69 9.13
C TYR A 350 21.96 -8.07 9.58
N LYS A 351 22.61 -7.15 10.30
CA LYS A 351 23.98 -7.34 10.83
C LYS A 351 23.95 -7.84 12.26
#